data_0fb9b7e11b865435acd2731e27f61cc2
#
_entry.id   0fb9b7e11b865435acd2731e27f61cc2
#
_cell.length_a   1.000
_cell.length_b   1.000
_cell.length_c   1.000
_cell.angle_alpha   90.00
_cell.angle_beta   90.00
_cell.angle_gamma   90.00
#
_symmetry.space_group_name_H-M   'P 1'
#
loop_
_entity.id
_entity.type
_entity.pdbx_description
1 polymer ?
#
loop_
_entity_poly.entity_id
_entity_poly.type
_entity_poly.pdbx_seq_one_letter_code
_entity_poly.pdbx_strand_id
1 'polypeptide(L)'
;MEKFEFKLEGPIFQEGIPIHLAIRGWENFQSILDKTYLVASQTHRIGVKERERFYLRAYKFEKSSFLTNFEIVLAGVQLTLPLIGMLGPQNVWDYTIETFNFLKLICSSKENEQKPQIEVKDSQHVSVHIGDNNYHFNGPVFQIAEKALPKYQDLAHMLDPGKLDAISATSSSNPEIILRSEDKNLFDLPTKLEKDPIELKCEIYDFNKFKNVGKLRVGAGQSIPQGDYNFSIFGSQDNVNYIYSMLKPLVTIKCLIEFAISPLGPELISHLHVTGVGS
;
A
#
# COMPACT_ATOMS: atom_id res chain seq x y z
N MET A 1 13.63 22.75 5.91
CA MET A 1 13.45 21.39 6.50
C MET A 1 12.01 21.34 6.99
N GLU A 2 11.23 20.40 6.47
CA GLU A 2 9.85 20.23 6.93
C GLU A 2 9.86 19.28 8.13
N LYS A 3 9.23 19.73 9.22
CA LYS A 3 9.12 19.00 10.48
C LYS A 3 7.68 18.58 10.66
N PHE A 4 7.47 17.36 11.08
CA PHE A 4 6.16 16.83 11.38
C PHE A 4 6.20 15.87 12.57
N GLU A 5 5.04 15.64 13.14
CA GLU A 5 4.83 14.72 14.25
C GLU A 5 4.10 13.48 13.73
N PHE A 6 4.64 12.31 14.01
CA PHE A 6 3.97 11.04 13.79
C PHE A 6 3.59 10.44 15.13
N LYS A 7 2.32 10.11 15.32
CA LYS A 7 1.79 9.69 16.59
C LYS A 7 0.98 8.41 16.45
N LEU A 8 1.23 7.46 17.34
CA LEU A 8 0.41 6.29 17.56
C LEU A 8 -0.27 6.43 18.92
N GLU A 9 -1.60 6.31 18.97
CA GLU A 9 -2.41 6.53 20.17
C GLU A 9 -3.28 5.32 20.47
N GLY A 10 -3.32 4.96 21.76
CA GLY A 10 -4.17 3.90 22.27
C GLY A 10 -3.70 3.38 23.63
N PRO A 11 -4.54 2.61 24.33
CA PRO A 11 -4.23 2.08 25.65
C PRO A 11 -2.95 1.26 25.73
N ILE A 12 -2.54 0.61 24.63
CA ILE A 12 -1.32 -0.22 24.57
C ILE A 12 -0.04 0.56 24.88
N PHE A 13 -0.07 1.90 24.79
CA PHE A 13 1.09 2.75 25.06
C PHE A 13 1.16 3.27 26.50
N GLN A 14 0.15 2.98 27.36
CA GLN A 14 0.12 3.45 28.75
C GLN A 14 1.22 2.85 29.60
N GLU A 15 1.56 1.57 29.39
CA GLU A 15 2.58 0.86 30.15
C GLU A 15 3.97 0.88 29.47
N GLY A 16 4.05 1.37 28.26
CA GLY A 16 5.29 1.43 27.49
C GLY A 16 5.06 1.42 25.99
N ILE A 17 6.13 1.43 25.22
CA ILE A 17 6.08 1.44 23.76
C ILE A 17 6.35 0.03 23.22
N PRO A 18 5.36 -0.66 22.65
CA PRO A 18 5.60 -1.93 21.94
C PRO A 18 6.48 -1.68 20.71
N ILE A 19 7.74 -2.09 20.79
CA ILE A 19 8.76 -1.78 19.75
C ILE A 19 8.32 -2.24 18.37
N HIS A 20 7.69 -3.43 18.26
CA HIS A 20 7.23 -3.96 16.97
C HIS A 20 6.16 -3.09 16.29
N LEU A 21 5.26 -2.45 17.08
CA LEU A 21 4.27 -1.52 16.54
C LEU A 21 4.91 -0.21 16.11
N ALA A 22 5.84 0.30 16.91
CA ALA A 22 6.60 1.50 16.58
C ALA A 22 7.37 1.34 15.26
N ILE A 23 8.14 0.24 15.15
CA ILE A 23 8.92 -0.06 13.94
C ILE A 23 7.98 -0.19 12.73
N ARG A 24 6.90 -0.98 12.85
CA ARG A 24 5.93 -1.16 11.76
C ARG A 24 5.28 0.14 11.33
N GLY A 25 4.91 1.01 12.27
CA GLY A 25 4.36 2.33 11.97
C GLY A 25 5.34 3.21 11.20
N TRP A 26 6.59 3.26 11.65
CA TRP A 26 7.64 4.03 10.97
C TRP A 26 7.95 3.48 9.58
N GLU A 27 8.08 2.16 9.43
CA GLU A 27 8.35 1.51 8.14
C GLU A 27 7.25 1.78 7.12
N ASN A 28 5.98 1.68 7.52
CA ASN A 28 4.85 1.97 6.64
C ASN A 28 4.83 3.46 6.26
N PHE A 29 5.03 4.33 7.25
CA PHE A 29 5.04 5.78 7.00
C PHE A 29 6.23 6.21 6.13
N GLN A 30 7.45 5.70 6.40
CA GLN A 30 8.61 5.91 5.52
C GLN A 30 8.33 5.40 4.11
N SER A 31 7.67 4.24 3.98
CA SER A 31 7.35 3.65 2.67
C SER A 31 6.36 4.51 1.89
N ILE A 32 5.38 5.14 2.54
CA ILE A 32 4.47 6.10 1.90
C ILE A 32 5.24 7.28 1.34
N LEU A 33 6.10 7.90 2.14
CA LEU A 33 6.95 9.02 1.71
C LEU A 33 7.94 8.61 0.61
N ASP A 34 8.47 7.40 0.67
CA ASP A 34 9.32 6.83 -0.38
C ASP A 34 8.57 6.75 -1.72
N LYS A 35 7.31 6.31 -1.73
CA LYS A 35 6.50 6.26 -2.95
C LYS A 35 6.22 7.65 -3.50
N THR A 36 5.92 8.60 -2.62
CA THR A 36 5.74 10.01 -2.99
C THR A 36 7.01 10.58 -3.62
N TYR A 37 8.17 10.38 -2.97
CA TYR A 37 9.46 10.83 -3.48
C TYR A 37 9.80 10.23 -4.84
N LEU A 38 9.62 8.91 -5.02
CA LEU A 38 9.90 8.22 -6.28
C LEU A 38 9.11 8.80 -7.46
N VAL A 39 7.82 9.08 -7.24
CA VAL A 39 6.98 9.69 -8.28
C VAL A 39 7.36 11.15 -8.51
N ALA A 40 7.50 11.92 -7.46
CA ALA A 40 7.83 13.35 -7.55
C ALA A 40 9.22 13.60 -8.16
N SER A 41 10.20 12.74 -7.87
CA SER A 41 11.56 12.82 -8.43
C SER A 41 11.73 12.09 -9.76
N GLN A 42 10.69 11.39 -10.25
CA GLN A 42 10.73 10.54 -11.44
C GLN A 42 11.83 9.45 -11.39
N THR A 43 12.17 9.00 -10.19
CA THR A 43 13.13 7.91 -10.00
C THR A 43 12.40 6.56 -9.92
N HIS A 44 13.07 5.47 -10.36
CA HIS A 44 12.44 4.16 -10.40
C HIS A 44 12.55 3.38 -9.09
N ARG A 45 13.63 3.62 -8.33
CA ARG A 45 13.90 2.90 -7.08
C ARG A 45 14.76 3.74 -6.13
N ILE A 46 14.60 3.52 -4.83
CA ILE A 46 15.48 4.04 -3.80
C ILE A 46 16.60 3.03 -3.59
N GLY A 47 17.75 3.28 -4.21
CA GLY A 47 19.00 2.57 -3.96
C GLY A 47 19.79 3.25 -2.83
N VAL A 48 20.99 2.75 -2.55
CA VAL A 48 21.87 3.29 -1.48
C VAL A 48 22.11 4.81 -1.65
N LYS A 49 22.47 5.24 -2.86
CA LYS A 49 22.70 6.67 -3.15
C LYS A 49 21.45 7.54 -2.97
N GLU A 50 20.28 7.04 -3.37
CA GLU A 50 19.02 7.77 -3.17
C GLU A 50 18.65 7.82 -1.70
N ARG A 51 18.93 6.75 -0.92
CA ARG A 51 18.68 6.72 0.52
C ARG A 51 19.58 7.72 1.28
N GLU A 52 20.78 7.99 0.81
CA GLU A 52 21.65 9.06 1.36
C GLU A 52 21.09 10.46 1.09
N ARG A 53 20.28 10.62 0.03
CA ARG A 53 19.67 11.89 -0.37
C ARG A 53 18.30 12.12 0.25
N PHE A 54 17.52 11.07 0.38
CA PHE A 54 16.14 11.12 0.87
C PHE A 54 15.93 10.12 2.01
N TYR A 55 15.62 10.65 3.20
CA TYR A 55 15.30 9.85 4.39
C TYR A 55 14.55 10.67 5.42
N LEU A 56 13.89 9.97 6.36
CA LEU A 56 13.34 10.55 7.57
C LEU A 56 14.39 10.56 8.67
N ARG A 57 14.49 11.65 9.39
CA ARG A 57 15.30 11.76 10.60
C ARG A 57 14.40 11.97 11.79
N ALA A 58 14.40 11.04 12.73
CA ALA A 58 13.77 11.22 14.03
C ALA A 58 14.68 12.03 14.95
N TYR A 59 14.14 13.04 15.63
CA TYR A 59 14.94 13.90 16.52
C TYR A 59 14.38 14.05 17.93
N LYS A 60 13.15 13.60 18.18
CA LYS A 60 12.54 13.62 19.52
C LYS A 60 11.51 12.51 19.68
N PHE A 61 11.45 11.94 20.88
CA PHE A 61 10.48 10.92 21.27
C PHE A 61 9.80 11.32 22.57
N GLU A 62 8.49 11.12 22.68
CA GLU A 62 7.71 11.39 23.88
C GLU A 62 6.99 10.13 24.39
N LYS A 63 6.88 9.98 25.75
CA LYS A 63 6.44 8.72 26.38
C LYS A 63 4.93 8.51 26.46
N SER A 64 4.11 9.55 26.53
CA SER A 64 2.68 9.45 26.89
C SER A 64 1.76 8.99 25.76
N SER A 65 2.20 9.12 24.57
CA SER A 65 1.72 8.54 23.30
C SER A 65 2.99 8.28 22.53
N PHE A 66 3.02 7.25 21.67
CA PHE A 66 4.21 7.09 20.84
C PHE A 66 4.27 8.24 19.81
N LEU A 67 4.75 9.39 20.27
CA LEU A 67 4.94 10.59 19.47
C LEU A 67 6.40 10.68 19.05
N THR A 68 6.63 10.70 17.76
CA THR A 68 7.95 10.88 17.17
C THR A 68 7.95 12.11 16.30
N ASN A 69 8.87 13.02 16.59
CA ASN A 69 9.11 14.18 15.75
C ASN A 69 10.11 13.81 14.66
N PHE A 70 9.69 13.99 13.41
CA PHE A 70 10.49 13.72 12.23
C PHE A 70 10.79 14.96 11.43
N GLU A 71 11.85 14.90 10.65
CA GLU A 71 12.10 15.81 9.54
C GLU A 71 12.33 15.02 8.25
N ILE A 72 11.82 15.54 7.14
CA ILE A 72 12.15 15.05 5.80
C ILE A 72 13.48 15.68 5.41
N VAL A 73 14.49 14.85 5.17
CA VAL A 73 15.81 15.28 4.71
C VAL A 73 15.92 15.01 3.21
N LEU A 74 16.16 16.09 2.47
CA LEU A 74 16.60 16.05 1.07
C LEU A 74 18.00 16.66 1.03
N ALA A 75 19.02 15.81 0.90
CA ALA A 75 20.42 16.21 0.88
C ALA A 75 20.96 16.22 -0.57
N GLY A 76 21.60 17.33 -0.95
CA GLY A 76 22.34 17.49 -2.20
C GLY A 76 21.48 17.62 -3.46
N VAL A 77 21.94 18.49 -4.37
CA VAL A 77 21.35 18.81 -5.68
C VAL A 77 19.89 19.27 -5.67
N GLN A 78 19.68 20.54 -5.97
CA GLN A 78 18.39 21.05 -6.40
C GLN A 78 17.93 20.23 -7.62
N LEU A 79 17.03 19.27 -7.39
CA LEU A 79 16.38 18.53 -8.49
C LEU A 79 15.41 19.53 -9.13
N THR A 80 15.85 20.19 -10.18
CA THR A 80 14.96 20.91 -11.08
C THR A 80 14.25 19.88 -11.95
N LEU A 81 13.01 19.57 -11.59
CA LEU A 81 12.17 18.70 -12.40
C LEU A 81 11.47 19.53 -13.47
N PRO A 82 11.45 19.09 -14.74
CA PRO A 82 10.87 19.85 -15.84
C PRO A 82 9.38 20.20 -15.65
N LEU A 83 8.67 19.42 -14.83
CA LEU A 83 7.22 19.54 -14.64
C LEU A 83 6.80 20.08 -13.26
N ILE A 84 7.65 20.03 -12.24
CA ILE A 84 7.27 20.31 -10.84
C ILE A 84 8.10 21.44 -10.23
N GLY A 85 9.08 21.97 -10.97
CA GLY A 85 10.01 22.96 -10.42
C GLY A 85 11.02 22.30 -9.46
N MET A 86 11.37 22.99 -8.38
CA MET A 86 12.34 22.52 -7.40
C MET A 86 11.67 21.60 -6.38
N LEU A 87 12.00 20.29 -6.38
CA LEU A 87 11.49 19.37 -5.38
C LEU A 87 12.12 19.68 -4.01
N GLY A 88 11.29 20.06 -3.05
CA GLY A 88 11.67 20.30 -1.67
C GLY A 88 10.97 19.34 -0.69
N PRO A 89 11.41 19.31 0.58
CA PRO A 89 10.76 18.51 1.62
C PRO A 89 9.26 18.81 1.76
N GLN A 90 8.89 20.10 1.64
CA GLN A 90 7.51 20.56 1.70
C GLN A 90 6.65 19.93 0.59
N ASN A 91 7.14 19.91 -0.64
CA ASN A 91 6.39 19.29 -1.75
C ASN A 91 6.13 17.80 -1.53
N VAL A 92 7.11 17.07 -0.97
CA VAL A 92 6.92 15.63 -0.65
C VAL A 92 5.84 15.47 0.40
N TRP A 93 5.83 16.32 1.44
CA TRP A 93 4.80 16.32 2.47
C TRP A 93 3.42 16.66 1.88
N ASP A 94 3.30 17.77 1.15
CA ASP A 94 2.04 18.23 0.56
C ASP A 94 1.43 17.17 -0.37
N TYR A 95 2.24 16.56 -1.24
CA TYR A 95 1.77 15.49 -2.13
C TYR A 95 1.36 14.23 -1.36
N THR A 96 2.01 13.94 -0.23
CA THR A 96 1.63 12.81 0.62
C THR A 96 0.25 13.03 1.23
N ILE A 97 -0.02 14.24 1.71
CA ILE A 97 -1.33 14.61 2.27
C ILE A 97 -2.41 14.65 1.19
N GLU A 98 -2.14 15.29 0.06
CA GLU A 98 -3.09 15.33 -1.07
C GLU A 98 -3.42 13.90 -1.53
N THR A 99 -2.44 13.01 -1.56
CA THR A 99 -2.66 11.59 -1.88
C THR A 99 -3.51 10.88 -0.84
N PHE A 100 -3.27 11.15 0.44
CA PHE A 100 -4.10 10.60 1.52
C PHE A 100 -5.56 11.05 1.39
N ASN A 101 -5.79 12.33 1.20
CA ASN A 101 -7.13 12.92 1.04
C ASN A 101 -7.83 12.35 -0.19
N PHE A 102 -7.12 12.23 -1.30
CA PHE A 102 -7.62 11.62 -2.52
C PHE A 102 -8.02 10.15 -2.28
N LEU A 103 -7.14 9.33 -1.69
CA LEU A 103 -7.42 7.92 -1.39
C LEU A 103 -8.58 7.80 -0.39
N LYS A 104 -8.61 8.61 0.66
CA LYS A 104 -9.70 8.63 1.63
C LYS A 104 -11.04 8.95 0.96
N LEU A 105 -11.08 9.94 0.08
CA LEU A 105 -12.27 10.31 -0.67
C LEU A 105 -12.79 9.16 -1.55
N ILE A 106 -11.94 8.57 -2.38
CA ILE A 106 -12.35 7.51 -3.32
C ILE A 106 -12.69 6.18 -2.63
N CYS A 107 -12.03 5.89 -1.49
CA CYS A 107 -12.30 4.67 -0.74
C CYS A 107 -13.57 4.80 0.11
N SER A 108 -13.82 5.95 0.75
CA SER A 108 -15.06 6.20 1.51
C SER A 108 -16.30 6.26 0.62
N SER A 109 -16.19 6.67 -0.64
CA SER A 109 -17.34 6.74 -1.55
C SER A 109 -17.92 5.37 -1.92
N LYS A 110 -17.16 4.29 -1.72
CA LYS A 110 -17.64 2.91 -1.95
C LYS A 110 -18.70 2.49 -0.96
N GLU A 111 -18.62 2.97 0.28
CA GLU A 111 -19.60 2.67 1.34
C GLU A 111 -20.96 3.30 1.04
N ASN A 112 -20.98 4.37 0.24
CA ASN A 112 -22.18 5.13 -0.11
C ASN A 112 -22.80 4.74 -1.47
N GLU A 113 -22.42 3.59 -2.06
CA GLU A 113 -22.86 3.12 -3.38
C GLU A 113 -22.61 4.09 -4.55
N GLN A 114 -21.90 5.19 -4.30
CA GLN A 114 -21.55 6.18 -5.32
C GLN A 114 -20.21 5.83 -5.93
N LYS A 115 -20.21 5.47 -7.21
CA LYS A 115 -18.97 5.19 -7.94
C LYS A 115 -18.26 6.51 -8.26
N PRO A 116 -17.05 6.75 -7.73
CA PRO A 116 -16.27 7.93 -8.11
C PRO A 116 -15.86 7.83 -9.58
N GLN A 117 -16.04 8.92 -10.31
CA GLN A 117 -15.48 9.07 -11.66
C GLN A 117 -14.20 9.87 -11.55
N ILE A 118 -13.08 9.27 -11.91
CA ILE A 118 -11.75 9.87 -11.82
C ILE A 118 -11.34 10.31 -13.22
N GLU A 119 -11.09 11.60 -13.38
CA GLU A 119 -10.57 12.19 -14.61
C GLU A 119 -9.14 12.70 -14.35
N VAL A 120 -8.18 12.13 -15.06
CA VAL A 120 -6.78 12.56 -15.04
C VAL A 120 -6.52 13.38 -16.29
N LYS A 121 -6.42 14.71 -16.16
CA LYS A 121 -6.21 15.62 -17.31
C LYS A 121 -4.76 15.65 -17.78
N ASP A 122 -3.85 15.57 -16.82
CA ASP A 122 -2.40 15.49 -17.05
C ASP A 122 -1.75 14.85 -15.81
N SER A 123 -0.42 14.76 -15.78
CA SER A 123 0.29 14.18 -14.65
C SER A 123 0.17 14.97 -13.34
N GLN A 124 -0.48 16.13 -13.35
CA GLN A 124 -0.52 17.06 -12.22
C GLN A 124 -1.93 17.47 -11.76
N HIS A 125 -2.97 17.13 -12.54
CA HIS A 125 -4.34 17.53 -12.21
C HIS A 125 -5.27 16.32 -12.27
N VAL A 126 -5.90 16.03 -11.15
CA VAL A 126 -6.89 14.95 -11.00
C VAL A 126 -8.21 15.55 -10.52
N SER A 127 -9.29 15.23 -11.20
CA SER A 127 -10.65 15.58 -10.78
C SER A 127 -11.39 14.31 -10.38
N VAL A 128 -12.14 14.37 -9.29
CA VAL A 128 -13.00 13.27 -8.81
C VAL A 128 -14.43 13.77 -8.73
N HIS A 129 -15.31 13.15 -9.46
CA HIS A 129 -16.75 13.42 -9.44
C HIS A 129 -17.46 12.33 -8.63
N ILE A 130 -18.20 12.75 -7.59
CA ILE A 130 -19.01 11.87 -6.74
C ILE A 130 -20.39 12.50 -6.60
N GLY A 131 -21.40 11.94 -7.27
CA GLY A 131 -22.72 12.57 -7.35
C GLY A 131 -22.61 13.95 -7.99
N ASP A 132 -23.12 14.97 -7.31
CA ASP A 132 -23.08 16.37 -7.75
C ASP A 132 -21.80 17.12 -7.31
N ASN A 133 -20.91 16.46 -6.56
CA ASN A 133 -19.70 17.08 -6.05
C ASN A 133 -18.50 16.85 -6.98
N ASN A 134 -17.67 17.87 -7.08
CA ASN A 134 -16.44 17.84 -7.86
C ASN A 134 -15.25 18.26 -6.99
N TYR A 135 -14.26 17.38 -6.89
CA TYR A 135 -13.04 17.56 -6.09
C TYR A 135 -11.84 17.64 -7.01
N HIS A 136 -10.92 18.56 -6.71
CA HIS A 136 -9.71 18.78 -7.50
C HIS A 136 -8.48 18.53 -6.63
N PHE A 137 -7.53 17.78 -7.17
CA PHE A 137 -6.25 17.47 -6.55
C PHE A 137 -5.11 17.90 -7.45
N ASN A 138 -4.09 18.51 -6.85
CA ASN A 138 -2.92 19.01 -7.56
C ASN A 138 -1.70 18.11 -7.36
N GLY A 139 -0.81 18.11 -8.33
CA GLY A 139 0.38 17.26 -8.32
C GLY A 139 0.13 15.84 -8.82
N PRO A 140 1.14 14.98 -8.78
CA PRO A 140 1.08 13.62 -9.32
C PRO A 140 0.35 12.63 -8.39
N VAL A 141 -0.77 13.10 -7.80
CA VAL A 141 -1.51 12.39 -6.73
C VAL A 141 -2.00 11.03 -7.18
N PHE A 142 -2.51 10.91 -8.41
CA PHE A 142 -2.99 9.65 -8.94
C PHE A 142 -1.87 8.59 -9.02
N GLN A 143 -0.72 8.97 -9.58
CA GLN A 143 0.43 8.08 -9.71
C GLN A 143 1.04 7.70 -8.35
N ILE A 144 1.02 8.62 -7.39
CA ILE A 144 1.44 8.34 -6.02
C ILE A 144 0.46 7.36 -5.38
N ALA A 145 -0.85 7.59 -5.54
CA ALA A 145 -1.90 6.75 -4.99
C ALA A 145 -1.80 5.30 -5.48
N GLU A 146 -1.59 5.08 -6.78
CA GLU A 146 -1.37 3.73 -7.33
C GLU A 146 -0.23 2.98 -6.63
N LYS A 147 0.86 3.67 -6.31
CA LYS A 147 2.04 3.06 -5.67
C LYS A 147 1.94 2.99 -4.15
N ALA A 148 1.25 3.93 -3.52
CA ALA A 148 1.22 4.08 -2.07
C ALA A 148 -0.01 3.41 -1.41
N LEU A 149 -1.08 3.12 -2.16
CA LEU A 149 -2.30 2.51 -1.62
C LEU A 149 -2.03 1.28 -0.74
N PRO A 150 -1.18 0.30 -1.12
CA PRO A 150 -0.89 -0.85 -0.25
C PRO A 150 -0.24 -0.44 1.08
N LYS A 151 0.49 0.68 1.12
CA LYS A 151 1.15 1.15 2.33
C LYS A 151 0.20 1.93 3.25
N TYR A 152 -0.76 2.66 2.68
CA TYR A 152 -1.87 3.22 3.45
C TYR A 152 -2.76 2.11 4.03
N GLN A 153 -3.01 1.05 3.28
CA GLN A 153 -3.70 -0.15 3.75
C GLN A 153 -2.95 -0.83 4.91
N ASP A 154 -1.64 -1.09 4.75
CA ASP A 154 -0.80 -1.67 5.80
C ASP A 154 -0.81 -0.81 7.08
N LEU A 155 -0.81 0.53 6.93
CA LEU A 155 -0.86 1.46 8.05
C LEU A 155 -2.23 1.44 8.75
N ALA A 156 -3.33 1.45 7.99
CA ALA A 156 -4.68 1.37 8.53
C ALA A 156 -4.94 0.03 9.24
N HIS A 157 -4.45 -1.08 8.71
CA HIS A 157 -4.55 -2.40 9.33
C HIS A 157 -3.78 -2.54 10.66
N MET A 158 -2.93 -1.59 11.01
CA MET A 158 -2.34 -1.56 12.35
C MET A 158 -3.35 -1.19 13.44
N LEU A 159 -4.42 -0.47 13.09
CA LEU A 159 -5.48 -0.09 14.02
C LEU A 159 -6.14 -1.33 14.63
N ASP A 160 -6.27 -1.32 15.95
CA ASP A 160 -6.89 -2.39 16.72
C ASP A 160 -7.69 -1.74 17.86
N PRO A 161 -9.04 -1.68 17.73
CA PRO A 161 -9.90 -1.00 18.69
C PRO A 161 -9.61 -1.42 20.13
N GLY A 162 -9.39 -0.45 21.01
CA GLY A 162 -9.05 -0.67 22.42
C GLY A 162 -7.58 -1.03 22.68
N LYS A 163 -6.73 -1.02 21.62
CA LYS A 163 -5.27 -1.15 21.76
C LYS A 163 -4.53 -0.02 21.05
N LEU A 164 -4.73 0.13 19.75
CA LEU A 164 -4.21 1.20 18.90
C LEU A 164 -5.41 1.89 18.23
N ASP A 165 -5.86 3.00 18.79
CA ASP A 165 -7.11 3.65 18.42
C ASP A 165 -6.94 4.69 17.33
N ALA A 166 -5.75 5.32 17.23
CA ALA A 166 -5.48 6.31 16.21
C ALA A 166 -4.01 6.32 15.75
N ILE A 167 -3.82 6.70 14.49
CA ILE A 167 -2.53 7.00 13.88
C ILE A 167 -2.65 8.37 13.24
N SER A 168 -1.74 9.29 13.55
CA SER A 168 -1.74 10.62 12.97
C SER A 168 -0.36 11.07 12.53
N ALA A 169 -0.33 11.91 11.49
CA ALA A 169 0.85 12.63 11.09
C ALA A 169 0.47 14.08 10.77
N THR A 170 1.10 15.03 11.45
CA THR A 170 0.75 16.46 11.42
C THR A 170 1.99 17.29 11.21
N SER A 171 1.86 18.40 10.49
CA SER A 171 2.89 19.41 10.40
C SER A 171 2.41 20.73 10.99
N SER A 172 3.33 21.67 11.25
CA SER A 172 2.99 23.01 11.76
C SER A 172 2.15 23.84 10.81
N SER A 173 2.05 23.44 9.56
CA SER A 173 1.34 24.14 8.48
C SER A 173 -0.04 23.59 8.15
N ASN A 174 -0.54 22.51 8.85
CA ASN A 174 -1.81 21.80 8.45
C ASN A 174 -1.90 21.56 6.94
N PRO A 175 -2.33 20.46 6.45
CA PRO A 175 -3.33 19.47 6.89
C PRO A 175 -2.73 18.21 7.51
N GLU A 176 -3.59 17.35 8.04
CA GLU A 176 -3.25 16.19 8.84
C GLU A 176 -3.62 14.88 8.15
N ILE A 177 -2.76 13.89 8.29
CA ILE A 177 -3.14 12.50 8.04
C ILE A 177 -3.68 11.94 9.35
N ILE A 178 -4.95 11.57 9.39
CA ILE A 178 -5.56 10.96 10.57
C ILE A 178 -6.30 9.70 10.16
N LEU A 179 -5.94 8.59 10.82
CA LEU A 179 -6.62 7.31 10.76
C LEU A 179 -7.10 6.95 12.16
N ARG A 180 -8.34 6.54 12.28
CA ARG A 180 -8.96 6.08 13.54
C ARG A 180 -9.41 4.64 13.42
N SER A 181 -9.84 4.05 14.52
CA SER A 181 -10.27 2.65 14.58
C SER A 181 -11.30 2.28 13.52
N GLU A 182 -12.22 3.20 13.17
CA GLU A 182 -13.20 3.04 12.10
C GLU A 182 -12.58 2.98 10.70
N ASP A 183 -11.40 3.56 10.52
CA ASP A 183 -10.68 3.59 9.23
C ASP A 183 -9.87 2.30 8.97
N LYS A 184 -9.92 1.29 9.84
CA LYS A 184 -9.07 0.08 9.74
C LYS A 184 -9.11 -0.59 8.38
N ASN A 185 -10.27 -0.68 7.76
CA ASN A 185 -10.49 -1.34 6.47
C ASN A 185 -10.77 -0.34 5.34
N LEU A 186 -10.57 0.96 5.59
CA LEU A 186 -10.90 2.05 4.65
C LEU A 186 -10.29 1.84 3.27
N PHE A 187 -9.03 1.40 3.23
CA PHE A 187 -8.28 1.22 1.98
C PHE A 187 -8.38 -0.19 1.40
N ASP A 188 -9.19 -1.07 1.98
CA ASP A 188 -9.39 -2.42 1.46
C ASP A 188 -10.09 -2.37 0.11
N LEU A 189 -9.51 -3.07 -0.85
CA LEU A 189 -10.11 -3.16 -2.16
C LEU A 189 -11.15 -4.29 -2.16
N PRO A 190 -12.36 -4.07 -2.69
CA PRO A 190 -13.29 -5.15 -2.92
C PRO A 190 -12.67 -6.17 -3.86
N THR A 191 -12.93 -7.44 -3.62
CA THR A 191 -12.45 -8.52 -4.46
C THR A 191 -13.58 -9.17 -5.23
N LYS A 192 -13.25 -9.74 -6.39
CA LYS A 192 -14.13 -10.51 -7.25
C LYS A 192 -13.47 -11.82 -7.60
N LEU A 193 -14.12 -12.93 -7.26
CA LEU A 193 -13.66 -14.25 -7.65
C LEU A 193 -14.23 -14.61 -9.04
N GLU A 194 -13.37 -15.02 -9.97
CA GLU A 194 -13.80 -15.59 -11.23
C GLU A 194 -14.41 -16.97 -11.01
N LYS A 195 -15.42 -17.28 -11.82
CA LYS A 195 -16.15 -18.56 -11.71
C LYS A 195 -15.49 -19.68 -12.50
N ASP A 196 -14.78 -19.32 -13.55
CA ASP A 196 -14.17 -20.29 -14.47
C ASP A 196 -12.73 -20.55 -14.07
N PRO A 197 -12.37 -21.80 -13.73
CA PRO A 197 -11.00 -22.12 -13.34
C PRO A 197 -10.10 -22.14 -14.59
N ILE A 198 -8.88 -21.64 -14.42
CA ILE A 198 -7.83 -21.68 -15.44
C ILE A 198 -6.72 -22.66 -15.06
N GLU A 199 -5.95 -23.10 -16.07
CA GLU A 199 -4.74 -23.87 -15.88
C GLU A 199 -3.50 -22.99 -16.03
N LEU A 200 -2.56 -23.12 -15.08
CA LEU A 200 -1.29 -22.39 -15.06
C LEU A 200 -0.13 -23.35 -14.84
N LYS A 201 0.98 -23.10 -15.54
CA LYS A 201 2.28 -23.72 -15.24
C LYS A 201 3.07 -22.80 -14.33
N CYS A 202 3.47 -23.30 -13.17
CA CYS A 202 4.12 -22.49 -12.14
C CYS A 202 5.13 -23.28 -11.33
N GLU A 203 5.97 -22.60 -10.60
CA GLU A 203 6.86 -23.13 -9.56
C GLU A 203 6.22 -22.79 -8.20
N ILE A 204 5.93 -23.80 -7.37
CA ILE A 204 5.53 -23.58 -5.97
C ILE A 204 6.80 -23.55 -5.13
N TYR A 205 7.14 -22.41 -4.53
CA TYR A 205 8.37 -22.22 -3.77
C TYR A 205 8.17 -21.99 -2.27
N ASP A 206 6.92 -21.80 -1.84
CA ASP A 206 6.55 -21.66 -0.42
C ASP A 206 5.17 -22.28 -0.19
N PHE A 207 5.02 -23.06 0.89
CA PHE A 207 3.74 -23.64 1.26
C PHE A 207 3.64 -23.91 2.77
N ASN A 208 2.63 -23.33 3.39
CA ASN A 208 2.29 -23.57 4.79
C ASN A 208 1.14 -24.58 4.90
N LYS A 209 1.46 -25.84 5.20
CA LYS A 209 0.50 -26.94 5.30
C LYS A 209 -0.56 -26.78 6.40
N PHE A 210 -0.30 -25.96 7.41
CA PHE A 210 -1.25 -25.75 8.52
C PHE A 210 -2.31 -24.71 8.18
N LYS A 211 -1.96 -23.75 7.30
CA LYS A 211 -2.85 -22.68 6.86
C LYS A 211 -3.42 -22.91 5.46
N ASN A 212 -2.93 -23.92 4.74
CA ASN A 212 -3.29 -24.21 3.34
C ASN A 212 -3.04 -23.02 2.38
N VAL A 213 -1.97 -22.28 2.63
CA VAL A 213 -1.57 -21.10 1.82
C VAL A 213 -0.12 -21.21 1.40
N GLY A 214 0.23 -20.56 0.31
CA GLY A 214 1.60 -20.58 -0.18
C GLY A 214 1.87 -19.47 -1.18
N LYS A 215 3.04 -19.56 -1.83
CA LYS A 215 3.47 -18.70 -2.91
C LYS A 215 3.93 -19.50 -4.10
N LEU A 216 3.59 -19.00 -5.27
CA LEU A 216 3.99 -19.60 -6.53
C LEU A 216 4.48 -18.54 -7.52
N ARG A 217 5.32 -18.95 -8.45
CA ARG A 217 5.83 -18.11 -9.53
C ARG A 217 5.27 -18.61 -10.86
N VAL A 218 4.63 -17.69 -11.58
CA VAL A 218 4.13 -17.92 -12.94
C VAL A 218 5.13 -17.38 -13.95
N GLY A 219 5.52 -18.19 -14.92
CA GLY A 219 6.42 -17.81 -16.01
C GLY A 219 5.70 -16.99 -17.10
N ALA A 220 6.47 -16.50 -18.07
CA ALA A 220 5.95 -15.81 -19.23
C ALA A 220 5.09 -16.71 -20.14
N GLY A 221 4.14 -16.09 -20.90
CA GLY A 221 3.32 -16.80 -21.89
C GLY A 221 2.14 -17.59 -21.31
N GLN A 222 1.75 -17.34 -20.08
CA GLN A 222 0.56 -17.87 -19.45
C GLN A 222 -0.65 -16.94 -19.62
N SER A 223 -1.83 -17.38 -19.22
CA SER A 223 -3.06 -16.59 -19.26
C SER A 223 -3.10 -15.41 -18.27
N ILE A 224 -2.16 -15.38 -17.35
CA ILE A 224 -1.96 -14.25 -16.41
C ILE A 224 -0.55 -13.70 -16.55
N PRO A 225 -0.29 -12.45 -16.11
CA PRO A 225 1.05 -11.87 -16.14
C PRO A 225 2.09 -12.71 -15.42
N GLN A 226 3.33 -12.67 -15.91
CA GLN A 226 4.47 -13.25 -15.20
C GLN A 226 4.65 -12.57 -13.85
N GLY A 227 4.82 -13.36 -12.78
CA GLY A 227 5.02 -12.82 -11.43
C GLY A 227 4.92 -13.84 -10.32
N ASP A 228 5.09 -13.35 -9.11
CA ASP A 228 4.90 -14.10 -7.88
C ASP A 228 3.49 -13.83 -7.33
N TYR A 229 2.77 -14.90 -7.00
CA TYR A 229 1.40 -14.85 -6.52
C TYR A 229 1.23 -15.60 -5.21
N ASN A 230 0.40 -15.07 -4.33
CA ASN A 230 -0.09 -15.81 -3.19
C ASN A 230 -1.20 -16.76 -3.62
N PHE A 231 -1.24 -17.93 -3.03
CA PHE A 231 -2.33 -18.87 -3.26
C PHE A 231 -2.85 -19.52 -1.98
N SER A 232 -4.08 -19.99 -2.06
CA SER A 232 -4.68 -20.89 -1.07
C SER A 232 -5.26 -22.13 -1.74
N ILE A 233 -5.34 -23.21 -1.00
CA ILE A 233 -6.04 -24.41 -1.43
C ILE A 233 -7.54 -24.16 -1.32
N PHE A 234 -8.26 -24.41 -2.41
CA PHE A 234 -9.71 -24.30 -2.47
C PHE A 234 -10.35 -25.70 -2.37
N GLY A 235 -11.26 -25.85 -1.39
CA GLY A 235 -11.90 -27.13 -1.14
C GLY A 235 -11.04 -28.13 -0.35
N SER A 236 -11.48 -29.39 -0.30
CA SER A 236 -10.77 -30.45 0.42
C SER A 236 -9.77 -31.13 -0.52
N GLN A 237 -8.49 -30.88 -0.30
CA GLN A 237 -7.39 -31.45 -1.08
C GLN A 237 -6.28 -31.97 -0.15
N ASP A 238 -5.50 -32.94 -0.65
CA ASP A 238 -4.38 -33.47 0.11
C ASP A 238 -3.17 -32.49 0.03
N ASN A 239 -2.76 -31.99 1.19
CA ASN A 239 -1.61 -31.11 1.32
C ASN A 239 -0.28 -31.73 0.90
N VAL A 240 -0.18 -33.03 0.92
CA VAL A 240 1.02 -33.78 0.53
C VAL A 240 1.38 -33.50 -0.93
N ASN A 241 0.39 -33.34 -1.81
CA ASN A 241 0.62 -33.04 -3.22
C ASN A 241 1.33 -31.69 -3.40
N TYR A 242 1.00 -30.71 -2.58
CA TYR A 242 1.65 -29.38 -2.63
C TYR A 242 3.09 -29.43 -2.13
N ILE A 243 3.37 -30.21 -1.09
CA ILE A 243 4.72 -30.41 -0.57
C ILE A 243 5.61 -31.08 -1.63
N TYR A 244 5.12 -32.13 -2.28
CA TYR A 244 5.86 -32.77 -3.38
C TYR A 244 6.03 -31.86 -4.60
N SER A 245 5.07 -31.00 -4.87
CA SER A 245 5.15 -30.04 -5.97
C SER A 245 6.25 -29.01 -5.77
N MET A 246 6.62 -28.67 -4.53
CA MET A 246 7.76 -27.77 -4.24
C MET A 246 9.11 -28.38 -4.65
N LEU A 247 9.20 -29.69 -4.83
CA LEU A 247 10.42 -30.36 -5.28
C LEU A 247 10.57 -30.36 -6.81
N LYS A 248 9.53 -29.94 -7.53
CA LYS A 248 9.51 -29.90 -8.98
C LYS A 248 9.73 -28.47 -9.47
N PRO A 249 10.56 -28.26 -10.51
CA PRO A 249 10.79 -26.93 -11.04
C PRO A 249 9.58 -26.32 -11.74
N LEU A 250 8.63 -27.15 -12.16
CA LEU A 250 7.41 -26.73 -12.84
C LEU A 250 6.28 -27.73 -12.57
N VAL A 251 5.13 -27.21 -12.19
CA VAL A 251 3.89 -27.97 -11.98
C VAL A 251 2.72 -27.29 -12.70
N THR A 252 1.70 -28.06 -13.05
CA THR A 252 0.46 -27.52 -13.56
C THR A 252 -0.56 -27.43 -12.43
N ILE A 253 -1.14 -26.27 -12.22
CA ILE A 253 -2.22 -26.06 -11.27
C ILE A 253 -3.50 -25.66 -12.00
N LYS A 254 -4.64 -26.00 -11.41
CA LYS A 254 -5.95 -25.47 -11.79
C LYS A 254 -6.42 -24.53 -10.69
N CYS A 255 -6.77 -23.31 -11.02
CA CYS A 255 -7.11 -22.30 -10.01
C CYS A 255 -8.22 -21.34 -10.49
N LEU A 256 -8.93 -20.76 -9.53
CA LEU A 256 -9.77 -19.59 -9.70
C LEU A 256 -8.96 -18.35 -9.39
N ILE A 257 -9.16 -17.27 -10.14
CA ILE A 257 -8.48 -16.01 -9.91
C ILE A 257 -9.38 -15.11 -9.08
N GLU A 258 -8.80 -14.52 -8.04
CA GLU A 258 -9.42 -13.43 -7.29
C GLU A 258 -8.76 -12.11 -7.70
N PHE A 259 -9.59 -11.19 -8.18
CA PHE A 259 -9.17 -9.84 -8.57
C PHE A 259 -9.51 -8.83 -7.49
N ALA A 260 -8.57 -7.96 -7.16
CA ALA A 260 -8.84 -6.74 -6.43
C ALA A 260 -9.35 -5.66 -7.39
N ILE A 261 -10.52 -5.11 -7.11
CA ILE A 261 -11.14 -4.04 -7.90
C ILE A 261 -10.58 -2.71 -7.42
N SER A 262 -9.54 -2.22 -8.09
CA SER A 262 -8.95 -0.93 -7.78
C SER A 262 -9.74 0.21 -8.44
N PRO A 263 -10.08 1.29 -7.72
CA PRO A 263 -10.63 2.49 -8.34
C PRO A 263 -9.57 3.27 -9.15
N LEU A 264 -8.29 2.92 -9.01
CA LEU A 264 -7.15 3.64 -9.59
C LEU A 264 -6.68 3.06 -10.92
N GLY A 265 -7.17 1.88 -11.34
CA GLY A 265 -6.63 1.25 -12.54
C GLY A 265 -7.27 -0.09 -12.84
N PRO A 266 -6.64 -0.90 -13.69
CA PRO A 266 -7.15 -2.21 -14.04
C PRO A 266 -7.24 -3.11 -12.80
N GLU A 267 -8.13 -4.10 -12.88
CA GLU A 267 -8.21 -5.16 -11.86
C GLU A 267 -6.85 -5.84 -11.70
N LEU A 268 -6.43 -6.02 -10.46
CA LEU A 268 -5.17 -6.68 -10.12
C LEU A 268 -5.46 -8.06 -9.54
N ILE A 269 -4.67 -9.05 -9.94
CA ILE A 269 -4.77 -10.39 -9.33
C ILE A 269 -4.30 -10.28 -7.87
N SER A 270 -5.23 -10.47 -6.95
CA SER A 270 -4.97 -10.42 -5.50
C SER A 270 -4.58 -11.78 -4.93
N HIS A 271 -5.20 -12.84 -5.46
CA HIS A 271 -5.01 -14.20 -4.93
C HIS A 271 -5.38 -15.26 -5.96
N LEU A 272 -4.78 -16.46 -5.82
CA LEU A 272 -5.13 -17.64 -6.61
C LEU A 272 -5.72 -18.71 -5.69
N HIS A 273 -6.94 -19.15 -5.97
CA HIS A 273 -7.59 -20.24 -5.24
C HIS A 273 -7.38 -21.55 -6.00
N VAL A 274 -6.39 -22.35 -5.59
CA VAL A 274 -5.99 -23.56 -6.30
C VAL A 274 -6.98 -24.69 -6.03
N THR A 275 -7.62 -25.18 -7.09
CA THR A 275 -8.60 -26.27 -7.07
C THR A 275 -7.99 -27.63 -7.37
N GLY A 276 -6.74 -27.69 -7.83
CA GLY A 276 -6.02 -28.92 -8.07
C GLY A 276 -4.58 -28.68 -8.51
N VAL A 277 -3.71 -29.64 -8.18
CA VAL A 277 -2.32 -29.69 -8.65
C VAL A 277 -2.16 -30.94 -9.51
N GLY A 278 -1.77 -30.76 -10.77
CA GLY A 278 -1.43 -31.84 -11.68
C GLY A 278 -0.04 -32.40 -11.38
N SER A 279 0.11 -33.68 -11.53
CA SER A 279 1.38 -34.42 -11.37
C SER A 279 2.32 -34.19 -12.55
#